data_ac3741be3a43cbcd32f76488e4c3667e
#
_entry.id   ac3741be3a43cbcd32f76488e4c3667e
#
_cell.length_a   1.000
_cell.length_b   1.000
_cell.length_c   1.000
_cell.angle_alpha   90.00
_cell.angle_beta   90.00
_cell.angle_gamma   90.00
#
_symmetry.space_group_name_H-M   'P 1'
#
loop_
_entity.id
_entity.type
_entity.pdbx_description
1 polymer ?
#
loop_
_entity_poly.entity_id
_entity_poly.type
_entity_poly.pdbx_seq_one_letter_code
_entity_poly.pdbx_strand_id
1 'polypeptide(L)'
;MSRRQIQWLVGAILVVIALGGLALWWPPGAPASSSNLLGAALVASTVVALAALVAEHLVSKQMREIEERDSLAARERSLRREQAEEERQRRRGERIDKWALQLMAIFQQDLKMVDLSGRDLSGLYLRACTLLRANLKGTNLDGANLNGAYLAWADLGEASLKGADLGEADLAGAGLEGADLSGANLCGTSLTRAYLSGAKLAGASYDRRTAWPEGFEPQDSGAERLEP
;
A
#
# COMPACT_ATOMS: atom_id res chain seq x y z
N MET A 1 6.62 29.24 20.81
CA MET A 1 7.46 30.25 21.50
C MET A 1 8.93 29.95 21.26
N SER A 2 9.75 30.98 21.02
CA SER A 2 11.19 30.78 20.86
C SER A 2 11.88 30.51 22.21
N ARG A 3 13.05 29.84 22.19
CA ARG A 3 13.85 29.54 23.39
C ARG A 3 14.11 30.79 24.25
N ARG A 4 14.32 31.94 23.59
CA ARG A 4 14.51 33.24 24.27
C ARG A 4 13.24 33.75 24.97
N GLN A 5 12.07 33.55 24.39
CA GLN A 5 10.80 33.96 24.99
C GLN A 5 10.46 33.16 26.24
N ILE A 6 10.73 31.85 26.26
CA ILE A 6 10.52 31.00 27.43
C ILE A 6 11.50 31.39 28.56
N GLN A 7 12.77 31.63 28.27
CA GLN A 7 13.75 32.09 29.24
C GLN A 7 13.37 33.43 29.87
N TRP A 8 12.87 34.39 29.08
CA TRP A 8 12.40 35.70 29.55
C TRP A 8 11.20 35.56 30.47
N LEU A 9 10.23 34.72 30.14
CA LEU A 9 9.02 34.48 30.92
C LEU A 9 9.33 33.82 32.27
N VAL A 10 10.21 32.84 32.29
CA VAL A 10 10.71 32.17 33.49
C VAL A 10 11.46 33.16 34.38
N GLY A 11 12.31 34.01 33.82
CA GLY A 11 13.03 35.06 34.55
C GLY A 11 12.07 36.09 35.19
N ALA A 12 11.04 36.53 34.48
CA ALA A 12 10.04 37.46 34.97
C ALA A 12 9.22 36.86 36.13
N ILE A 13 8.81 35.59 36.02
CA ILE A 13 8.06 34.90 37.10
C ILE A 13 8.93 34.75 38.34
N LEU A 14 10.21 34.44 38.22
CA LEU A 14 11.14 34.31 39.35
C LEU A 14 11.36 35.62 40.08
N VAL A 15 11.43 36.73 39.34
CA VAL A 15 11.53 38.07 39.95
C VAL A 15 10.24 38.42 40.73
N VAL A 16 9.07 38.10 40.22
CA VAL A 16 7.79 38.34 40.92
C VAL A 16 7.67 37.50 42.19
N ILE A 17 8.09 36.22 42.15
CA ILE A 17 8.08 35.34 43.33
C ILE A 17 9.07 35.84 44.41
N ALA A 18 10.27 36.28 43.99
CA ALA A 18 11.25 36.84 44.93
C ALA A 18 10.79 38.10 45.62
N LEU A 19 10.17 39.01 44.85
CA LEU A 19 9.59 40.27 45.42
C LEU A 19 8.40 39.98 46.32
N GLY A 20 7.51 39.05 45.94
CA GLY A 20 6.36 38.64 46.76
C GLY A 20 6.78 37.89 48.03
N GLY A 21 7.80 37.06 48.00
CA GLY A 21 8.34 36.35 49.15
C GLY A 21 8.96 37.29 50.20
N LEU A 22 9.66 38.33 49.75
CA LEU A 22 10.17 39.39 50.63
C LEU A 22 9.05 40.17 51.34
N ALA A 23 7.94 40.46 50.66
CA ALA A 23 6.82 41.17 51.21
C ALA A 23 6.02 40.36 52.24
N LEU A 24 5.93 39.04 52.08
CA LEU A 24 5.20 38.12 52.98
C LEU A 24 5.97 37.73 54.23
N TRP A 25 7.29 37.85 54.22
CA TRP A 25 8.16 37.40 55.32
C TRP A 25 8.55 38.55 56.26
N TRP A 26 8.22 39.79 55.91
CA TRP A 26 8.51 40.95 56.76
C TRP A 26 7.35 41.18 57.72
N PRO A 27 7.57 40.92 59.04
CA PRO A 27 6.48 41.20 60.02
C PRO A 27 6.20 42.71 60.15
N PRO A 28 4.94 43.10 60.08
CA PRO A 28 4.58 44.53 60.23
C PRO A 28 5.06 45.06 61.59
N GLY A 29 5.93 46.09 61.57
CA GLY A 29 6.45 46.72 62.78
C GLY A 29 7.83 46.26 63.26
N ALA A 30 8.54 45.37 62.54
CA ALA A 30 9.90 44.98 62.93
C ALA A 30 10.93 46.11 62.63
N PRO A 31 11.87 46.41 63.55
CA PRO A 31 12.88 47.43 63.32
C PRO A 31 13.86 46.90 62.23
N ALA A 32 14.21 47.77 61.29
CA ALA A 32 15.18 47.49 60.22
C ALA A 32 16.61 47.49 60.77
N SER A 33 17.00 46.42 61.47
CA SER A 33 18.38 46.25 61.86
C SER A 33 19.17 45.63 60.67
N SER A 34 20.40 46.04 60.46
CA SER A 34 21.25 45.63 59.34
C SER A 34 21.46 44.10 59.29
N SER A 35 21.40 43.41 60.41
CA SER A 35 21.54 41.95 60.52
C SER A 35 20.28 41.21 60.00
N ASN A 36 19.06 41.76 60.21
CA ASN A 36 17.82 41.15 59.73
C ASN A 36 17.63 41.34 58.21
N LEU A 37 18.08 42.49 57.69
CA LEU A 37 18.09 42.75 56.27
C LEU A 37 19.08 41.82 55.49
N LEU A 38 20.24 41.58 56.05
CA LEU A 38 21.24 40.65 55.46
C LEU A 38 20.73 39.20 55.46
N GLY A 39 20.10 38.75 56.53
CA GLY A 39 19.51 37.41 56.61
C GLY A 39 18.36 37.19 55.62
N ALA A 40 17.46 38.15 55.51
CA ALA A 40 16.35 38.11 54.55
C ALA A 40 16.83 38.12 53.08
N ALA A 41 17.85 38.93 52.79
CA ALA A 41 18.45 38.98 51.43
C ALA A 41 19.16 37.67 51.04
N LEU A 42 19.83 37.02 52.00
CA LEU A 42 20.48 35.71 51.74
C LEU A 42 19.46 34.60 51.50
N VAL A 43 18.37 34.53 52.27
CA VAL A 43 17.32 33.55 52.08
C VAL A 43 16.59 33.78 50.75
N ALA A 44 16.29 35.03 50.42
CA ALA A 44 15.67 35.36 49.15
C ALA A 44 16.53 34.99 47.95
N SER A 45 17.86 35.25 48.03
CA SER A 45 18.77 34.92 46.95
C SER A 45 18.94 33.40 46.76
N THR A 46 18.93 32.61 47.83
CA THR A 46 19.02 31.14 47.76
C THR A 46 17.72 30.54 47.18
N VAL A 47 16.56 31.06 47.56
CA VAL A 47 15.25 30.62 46.99
C VAL A 47 15.18 30.94 45.51
N VAL A 48 15.61 32.14 45.10
CA VAL A 48 15.64 32.52 43.67
C VAL A 48 16.57 31.63 42.87
N ALA A 49 17.78 31.36 43.42
CA ALA A 49 18.77 30.48 42.76
C ALA A 49 18.24 29.05 42.61
N LEU A 50 17.60 28.48 43.63
CA LEU A 50 17.00 27.15 43.58
C LEU A 50 15.82 27.07 42.57
N ALA A 51 14.96 28.09 42.58
CA ALA A 51 13.85 28.17 41.63
C ALA A 51 14.36 28.30 40.18
N ALA A 52 15.44 29.06 39.96
CA ALA A 52 16.06 29.14 38.63
C ALA A 52 16.64 27.79 38.16
N LEU A 53 17.30 27.03 39.02
CA LEU A 53 17.83 25.71 38.71
C LEU A 53 16.70 24.71 38.37
N VAL A 54 15.61 24.71 39.12
CA VAL A 54 14.44 23.88 38.87
C VAL A 54 13.78 24.24 37.55
N ALA A 55 13.60 25.52 37.27
CA ALA A 55 13.03 26.00 36.02
C ALA A 55 13.89 25.63 34.82
N GLU A 56 15.22 25.77 34.92
CA GLU A 56 16.18 25.39 33.89
C GLU A 56 16.16 23.88 33.63
N HIS A 57 16.04 23.07 34.68
CA HIS A 57 15.92 21.63 34.56
C HIS A 57 14.62 21.21 33.84
N LEU A 58 13.49 21.80 34.22
CA LEU A 58 12.18 21.52 33.60
C LEU A 58 12.14 21.93 32.13
N VAL A 59 12.66 23.13 31.82
CA VAL A 59 12.75 23.60 30.42
C VAL A 59 13.65 22.68 29.60
N SER A 60 14.78 22.26 30.13
CA SER A 60 15.72 21.36 29.46
C SER A 60 15.11 19.97 29.23
N LYS A 61 14.27 19.47 30.14
CA LYS A 61 13.55 18.20 29.99
C LYS A 61 12.49 18.32 28.89
N GLN A 62 11.66 19.36 28.91
CA GLN A 62 10.66 19.58 27.87
C GLN A 62 11.28 19.77 26.48
N MET A 63 12.38 20.48 26.39
CA MET A 63 13.09 20.66 25.11
C MET A 63 13.59 19.32 24.54
N ARG A 64 14.14 18.44 25.38
CA ARG A 64 14.53 17.08 24.93
C ARG A 64 13.36 16.27 24.43
N GLU A 65 12.22 16.30 25.13
CA GLU A 65 11.01 15.59 24.69
C GLU A 65 10.49 16.11 23.34
N ILE A 66 10.59 17.42 23.09
CA ILE A 66 10.20 18.03 21.80
C ILE A 66 11.19 17.58 20.71
N GLU A 67 12.50 17.64 20.96
CA GLU A 67 13.53 17.22 20.02
C GLU A 67 13.41 15.73 19.65
N GLU A 68 13.08 14.87 20.61
CA GLU A 68 12.81 13.45 20.37
C GLU A 68 11.56 13.23 19.49
N ARG A 69 10.46 13.93 19.78
CA ARG A 69 9.24 13.88 18.98
C ARG A 69 9.46 14.36 17.55
N ASP A 70 10.19 15.46 17.37
CA ASP A 70 10.49 16.00 16.05
C ASP A 70 11.42 15.06 15.26
N SER A 71 12.37 14.42 15.93
CA SER A 71 13.25 13.42 15.30
C SER A 71 12.50 12.16 14.85
N LEU A 72 11.56 11.67 15.66
CA LEU A 72 10.69 10.54 15.32
C LEU A 72 9.76 10.89 14.14
N ALA A 73 9.14 12.07 14.20
CA ALA A 73 8.28 12.53 13.10
C ALA A 73 9.06 12.72 11.78
N ALA A 74 10.32 13.14 11.85
CA ALA A 74 11.19 13.26 10.69
C ALA A 74 11.53 11.87 10.10
N ARG A 75 11.83 10.88 10.95
CA ARG A 75 12.07 9.48 10.54
C ARG A 75 10.83 8.86 9.90
N GLU A 76 9.65 9.04 10.49
CA GLU A 76 8.40 8.55 9.90
C GLU A 76 8.13 9.16 8.52
N ARG A 77 8.38 10.47 8.36
CA ARG A 77 8.23 11.14 7.04
C ARG A 77 9.20 10.60 6.00
N SER A 78 10.45 10.30 6.39
CA SER A 78 11.43 9.71 5.46
C SER A 78 11.02 8.31 5.03
N LEU A 79 10.61 7.44 5.96
CA LEU A 79 10.12 6.10 5.65
C LEU A 79 8.89 6.11 4.73
N ARG A 80 7.92 6.99 4.98
CA ARG A 80 6.75 7.13 4.11
C ARG A 80 7.10 7.59 2.69
N ARG A 81 8.12 8.46 2.55
CA ARG A 81 8.62 8.88 1.23
C ARG A 81 9.29 7.74 0.49
N GLU A 82 10.13 6.98 1.16
CA GLU A 82 10.82 5.82 0.60
C GLU A 82 9.82 4.76 0.12
N GLN A 83 8.84 4.39 0.94
CA GLN A 83 7.76 3.48 0.57
C GLN A 83 6.94 3.99 -0.63
N ALA A 84 6.64 5.29 -0.68
CA ALA A 84 5.91 5.88 -1.79
C ALA A 84 6.72 5.91 -3.10
N GLU A 85 8.05 6.05 -3.00
CA GLU A 85 8.95 5.99 -4.15
C GLU A 85 9.09 4.55 -4.67
N GLU A 86 9.24 3.56 -3.78
CA GLU A 86 9.26 2.14 -4.15
C GLU A 86 7.96 1.73 -4.85
N GLU A 87 6.81 2.14 -4.31
CA GLU A 87 5.52 1.85 -4.93
C GLU A 87 5.37 2.53 -6.30
N ARG A 88 5.86 3.77 -6.46
CA ARG A 88 5.86 4.45 -7.76
C ARG A 88 6.77 3.74 -8.77
N GLN A 89 7.94 3.27 -8.36
CA GLN A 89 8.86 2.52 -9.22
C GLN A 89 8.23 1.19 -9.63
N ARG A 90 7.63 0.45 -8.70
CA ARG A 90 6.92 -0.79 -8.99
C ARG A 90 5.80 -0.57 -10.00
N ARG A 91 4.90 0.41 -9.79
CA ARG A 91 3.81 0.75 -10.74
C ARG A 91 4.34 1.22 -12.09
N ARG A 92 5.50 1.88 -12.13
CA ARG A 92 6.14 2.29 -13.40
C ARG A 92 6.68 1.08 -14.15
N GLY A 93 7.29 0.12 -13.48
CA GLY A 93 7.73 -1.15 -14.06
C GLY A 93 6.55 -1.94 -14.64
N GLU A 94 5.49 -2.11 -13.84
CA GLU A 94 4.28 -2.80 -14.28
C GLU A 94 3.64 -2.17 -15.53
N ARG A 95 3.62 -0.82 -15.62
CA ARG A 95 3.10 -0.11 -16.81
C ARG A 95 3.96 -0.32 -18.06
N ILE A 96 5.30 -0.34 -17.90
CA ILE A 96 6.22 -0.56 -19.02
C ILE A 96 6.07 -1.99 -19.52
N ASP A 97 6.02 -2.98 -18.61
CA ASP A 97 5.84 -4.38 -18.95
C ASP A 97 4.52 -4.62 -19.69
N LYS A 98 3.42 -4.03 -19.18
CA LYS A 98 2.10 -4.13 -19.80
C LYS A 98 2.07 -3.49 -21.21
N TRP A 99 2.71 -2.35 -21.39
CA TRP A 99 2.83 -1.68 -22.68
C TRP A 99 3.71 -2.45 -23.66
N ALA A 100 4.83 -3.02 -23.20
CA ALA A 100 5.70 -3.87 -24.02
C ALA A 100 4.98 -5.13 -24.50
N LEU A 101 4.23 -5.79 -23.61
CA LEU A 101 3.38 -6.94 -23.96
C LEU A 101 2.29 -6.56 -24.97
N GLN A 102 1.66 -5.40 -24.80
CA GLN A 102 0.67 -4.90 -25.74
C GLN A 102 1.26 -4.67 -27.13
N LEU A 103 2.48 -4.11 -27.23
CA LEU A 103 3.18 -3.96 -28.50
C LEU A 103 3.54 -5.32 -29.13
N MET A 104 4.06 -6.26 -28.32
CA MET A 104 4.36 -7.61 -28.79
C MET A 104 3.11 -8.28 -29.35
N ALA A 105 1.97 -8.11 -28.68
CA ALA A 105 0.69 -8.64 -29.15
C ALA A 105 0.24 -8.00 -30.47
N ILE A 106 0.35 -6.67 -30.60
CA ILE A 106 -0.01 -5.93 -31.83
C ILE A 106 0.87 -6.38 -33.02
N PHE A 107 2.16 -6.61 -32.80
CA PHE A 107 3.09 -7.08 -33.82
C PHE A 107 3.05 -8.60 -34.04
N GLN A 108 2.09 -9.30 -33.46
CA GLN A 108 1.92 -10.75 -33.56
C GLN A 108 3.21 -11.54 -33.23
N GLN A 109 3.97 -11.05 -32.25
CA GLN A 109 5.18 -11.74 -31.82
C GLN A 109 4.84 -13.05 -31.10
N ASP A 110 5.70 -14.04 -31.30
CA ASP A 110 5.55 -15.37 -30.72
C ASP A 110 5.87 -15.32 -29.21
N LEU A 111 4.85 -15.48 -28.38
CA LEU A 111 4.95 -15.55 -26.92
C LEU A 111 4.93 -17.00 -26.40
N LYS A 112 5.37 -17.96 -27.23
CA LYS A 112 5.45 -19.36 -26.82
C LYS A 112 6.36 -19.54 -25.61
N MET A 113 5.91 -20.39 -24.69
CA MET A 113 6.65 -20.76 -23.48
C MET A 113 7.11 -19.56 -22.61
N VAL A 114 6.55 -18.35 -22.80
CA VAL A 114 6.85 -17.19 -21.99
C VAL A 114 6.34 -17.39 -20.55
N ASP A 115 7.09 -16.88 -19.57
CA ASP A 115 6.64 -16.85 -18.18
C ASP A 115 6.01 -15.47 -17.86
N LEU A 116 4.70 -15.48 -17.68
CA LEU A 116 3.88 -14.34 -17.32
C LEU A 116 3.15 -14.57 -15.98
N SER A 117 3.58 -15.58 -15.22
CA SER A 117 2.92 -15.97 -13.97
C SER A 117 2.78 -14.80 -12.98
N GLY A 118 1.61 -14.69 -12.36
CA GLY A 118 1.28 -13.66 -11.38
C GLY A 118 1.26 -12.23 -11.92
N ARG A 119 1.38 -12.00 -13.23
CA ARG A 119 1.35 -10.66 -13.84
C ARG A 119 -0.06 -10.10 -13.95
N ASP A 120 -0.18 -8.77 -13.98
CA ASP A 120 -1.43 -8.09 -14.32
C ASP A 120 -1.49 -7.79 -15.81
N LEU A 121 -2.29 -8.58 -16.53
CA LEU A 121 -2.59 -8.47 -17.95
C LEU A 121 -4.03 -8.07 -18.22
N SER A 122 -4.73 -7.54 -17.20
CA SER A 122 -6.14 -7.18 -17.30
C SER A 122 -6.41 -6.15 -18.40
N GLY A 123 -7.46 -6.38 -19.18
CA GLY A 123 -7.90 -5.52 -20.28
C GLY A 123 -6.92 -5.43 -21.45
N LEU A 124 -5.87 -6.28 -21.53
CA LEU A 124 -4.97 -6.27 -22.68
C LEU A 124 -5.63 -6.82 -23.94
N TYR A 125 -5.22 -6.28 -25.08
CA TYR A 125 -5.65 -6.74 -26.40
C TYR A 125 -4.67 -7.81 -26.90
N LEU A 126 -4.99 -9.09 -26.64
CA LEU A 126 -4.16 -10.27 -26.94
C LEU A 126 -4.79 -11.14 -28.05
N ARG A 127 -5.61 -10.52 -28.89
CA ARG A 127 -6.30 -11.21 -29.98
C ARG A 127 -5.30 -11.94 -30.90
N ALA A 128 -5.61 -13.20 -31.20
CA ALA A 128 -4.84 -14.06 -32.07
C ALA A 128 -3.33 -14.21 -31.71
N CYS A 129 -2.94 -13.85 -30.47
CA CYS A 129 -1.57 -14.03 -30.00
C CYS A 129 -1.23 -15.50 -29.82
N THR A 130 0.05 -15.84 -30.04
CA THR A 130 0.56 -17.19 -29.80
C THR A 130 1.14 -17.29 -28.39
N LEU A 131 0.38 -17.90 -27.48
CA LEU A 131 0.71 -18.16 -26.07
C LEU A 131 0.84 -19.68 -25.80
N LEU A 132 1.23 -20.42 -26.81
CA LEU A 132 1.39 -21.86 -26.73
C LEU A 132 2.35 -22.26 -25.61
N ARG A 133 1.90 -23.10 -24.66
CA ARG A 133 2.68 -23.54 -23.50
C ARG A 133 3.21 -22.40 -22.62
N ALA A 134 2.62 -21.22 -22.67
CA ALA A 134 2.99 -20.12 -21.79
C ALA A 134 2.64 -20.45 -20.33
N ASN A 135 3.43 -19.96 -19.39
CA ASN A 135 3.11 -19.98 -17.97
C ASN A 135 2.33 -18.71 -17.62
N LEU A 136 1.03 -18.87 -17.41
CA LEU A 136 0.06 -17.84 -17.03
C LEU A 136 -0.54 -18.09 -15.64
N LYS A 137 0.12 -18.93 -14.82
CA LYS A 137 -0.38 -19.31 -13.51
C LYS A 137 -0.58 -18.09 -12.60
N GLY A 138 -1.79 -17.96 -12.03
CA GLY A 138 -2.14 -16.84 -11.14
C GLY A 138 -2.13 -15.48 -11.81
N THR A 139 -2.10 -15.40 -13.14
CA THR A 139 -2.15 -14.14 -13.90
C THR A 139 -3.53 -13.50 -13.81
N ASN A 140 -3.59 -12.18 -13.73
CA ASN A 140 -4.82 -11.41 -13.88
C ASN A 140 -5.05 -11.08 -15.35
N LEU A 141 -6.04 -11.71 -15.98
CA LEU A 141 -6.50 -11.53 -17.36
C LEU A 141 -7.94 -10.98 -17.41
N ASP A 142 -8.43 -10.36 -16.34
CA ASP A 142 -9.79 -9.84 -16.26
C ASP A 142 -10.08 -8.86 -17.41
N GLY A 143 -11.15 -9.13 -18.16
CA GLY A 143 -11.55 -8.32 -19.31
C GLY A 143 -10.55 -8.28 -20.47
N ALA A 144 -9.52 -9.12 -20.48
CA ALA A 144 -8.59 -9.20 -21.61
C ALA A 144 -9.28 -9.73 -22.86
N ASN A 145 -8.87 -9.23 -24.02
CA ASN A 145 -9.31 -9.76 -25.31
C ASN A 145 -8.33 -10.81 -25.80
N LEU A 146 -8.71 -12.08 -25.66
CA LEU A 146 -7.98 -13.28 -26.10
C LEU A 146 -8.66 -13.97 -27.28
N ASN A 147 -9.54 -13.26 -27.99
CA ASN A 147 -10.30 -13.80 -29.10
C ASN A 147 -9.36 -14.39 -30.17
N GLY A 148 -9.57 -15.68 -30.52
CA GLY A 148 -8.73 -16.40 -31.44
C GLY A 148 -7.29 -16.65 -30.99
N ALA A 149 -6.94 -16.43 -29.72
CA ALA A 149 -5.59 -16.66 -29.20
C ALA A 149 -5.24 -18.18 -29.17
N TYR A 150 -3.97 -18.48 -29.37
CA TYR A 150 -3.44 -19.86 -29.32
C TYR A 150 -2.85 -20.12 -27.93
N LEU A 151 -3.62 -20.74 -27.05
CA LEU A 151 -3.29 -21.03 -25.64
C LEU A 151 -3.14 -22.53 -25.38
N ALA A 152 -2.98 -23.33 -26.41
CA ALA A 152 -2.86 -24.78 -26.23
C ALA A 152 -1.71 -25.13 -25.29
N TRP A 153 -1.99 -26.01 -24.30
CA TRP A 153 -1.05 -26.43 -23.27
C TRP A 153 -0.49 -25.32 -22.38
N ALA A 154 -1.07 -24.12 -22.37
CA ALA A 154 -0.70 -23.08 -21.45
C ALA A 154 -1.14 -23.45 -20.01
N ASP A 155 -0.34 -23.05 -19.01
CA ASP A 155 -0.71 -23.15 -17.59
C ASP A 155 -1.43 -21.87 -17.17
N LEU A 156 -2.74 -21.96 -16.98
CA LEU A 156 -3.64 -20.91 -16.49
C LEU A 156 -4.17 -21.25 -15.09
N GLY A 157 -3.49 -22.14 -14.37
CA GLY A 157 -3.89 -22.51 -13.01
C GLY A 157 -4.06 -21.28 -12.12
N GLU A 158 -5.17 -21.20 -11.38
CA GLU A 158 -5.48 -20.10 -10.47
C GLU A 158 -5.54 -18.69 -11.16
N ALA A 159 -5.52 -18.60 -12.49
CA ALA A 159 -5.62 -17.33 -13.21
C ALA A 159 -7.02 -16.71 -13.07
N SER A 160 -7.10 -15.38 -13.08
CA SER A 160 -8.37 -14.65 -13.17
C SER A 160 -8.63 -14.23 -14.61
N LEU A 161 -9.74 -14.73 -15.18
CA LEU A 161 -10.20 -14.51 -16.56
C LEU A 161 -11.61 -13.93 -16.56
N LYS A 162 -12.00 -13.21 -15.50
CA LYS A 162 -13.36 -12.68 -15.35
C LYS A 162 -13.73 -11.74 -16.49
N GLY A 163 -14.81 -12.04 -17.18
CA GLY A 163 -15.27 -11.23 -18.30
C GLY A 163 -14.28 -11.16 -19.48
N ALA A 164 -13.27 -12.04 -19.54
CA ALA A 164 -12.36 -12.10 -20.68
C ALA A 164 -13.06 -12.59 -21.94
N ASP A 165 -12.65 -12.09 -23.11
CA ASP A 165 -13.09 -12.58 -24.39
C ASP A 165 -12.13 -13.68 -24.89
N LEU A 166 -12.56 -14.93 -24.75
CA LEU A 166 -11.87 -16.14 -25.22
C LEU A 166 -12.53 -16.73 -26.47
N GLY A 167 -13.44 -15.99 -27.11
CA GLY A 167 -14.13 -16.48 -28.30
C GLY A 167 -13.15 -17.01 -29.34
N GLU A 168 -13.43 -18.19 -29.90
CA GLU A 168 -12.60 -18.85 -30.92
C GLU A 168 -11.14 -19.15 -30.47
N ALA A 169 -10.79 -19.01 -29.20
CA ALA A 169 -9.45 -19.32 -28.69
C ALA A 169 -9.21 -20.83 -28.66
N ASP A 170 -7.94 -21.22 -28.85
CA ASP A 170 -7.50 -22.62 -28.68
C ASP A 170 -6.89 -22.83 -27.30
N LEU A 171 -7.63 -23.46 -26.40
CA LEU A 171 -7.24 -23.85 -25.05
C LEU A 171 -7.06 -25.39 -24.93
N ALA A 172 -6.81 -26.07 -26.03
CA ALA A 172 -6.67 -27.51 -26.02
C ALA A 172 -5.51 -27.96 -25.09
N GLY A 173 -5.83 -28.82 -24.13
CA GLY A 173 -4.86 -29.30 -23.13
C GLY A 173 -4.38 -28.25 -22.13
N ALA A 174 -4.97 -27.07 -22.06
CA ALA A 174 -4.59 -26.04 -21.11
C ALA A 174 -4.91 -26.44 -19.67
N GLY A 175 -4.04 -26.07 -18.72
CA GLY A 175 -4.29 -26.15 -17.28
C GLY A 175 -5.14 -24.95 -16.82
N LEU A 176 -6.36 -25.22 -16.37
CA LEU A 176 -7.31 -24.23 -15.88
C LEU A 176 -7.77 -24.55 -14.46
N GLU A 177 -7.00 -25.34 -13.73
CA GLU A 177 -7.33 -25.76 -12.37
C GLU A 177 -7.46 -24.53 -11.46
N GLY A 178 -8.63 -24.37 -10.83
CA GLY A 178 -8.93 -23.25 -9.97
C GLY A 178 -9.03 -21.88 -10.66
N ALA A 179 -8.97 -21.81 -11.98
CA ALA A 179 -9.12 -20.55 -12.72
C ALA A 179 -10.52 -19.95 -12.57
N ASP A 180 -10.63 -18.63 -12.59
CA ASP A 180 -11.89 -17.90 -12.51
C ASP A 180 -12.29 -17.36 -13.90
N LEU A 181 -13.18 -18.08 -14.58
CA LEU A 181 -13.74 -17.77 -15.89
C LEU A 181 -15.15 -17.14 -15.79
N SER A 182 -15.51 -16.61 -14.61
CA SER A 182 -16.84 -16.04 -14.39
C SER A 182 -17.13 -14.91 -15.39
N GLY A 183 -18.26 -15.02 -16.11
CA GLY A 183 -18.67 -14.05 -17.13
C GLY A 183 -17.81 -14.01 -18.40
N ALA A 184 -16.85 -14.94 -18.58
CA ALA A 184 -16.02 -14.99 -19.77
C ALA A 184 -16.84 -15.40 -21.03
N ASN A 185 -16.43 -14.91 -22.19
CA ASN A 185 -16.96 -15.37 -23.47
C ASN A 185 -16.13 -16.59 -23.96
N LEU A 186 -16.76 -17.76 -24.05
CA LEU A 186 -16.17 -19.02 -24.51
C LEU A 186 -16.79 -19.49 -25.84
N CYS A 187 -17.50 -18.64 -26.59
CA CYS A 187 -18.13 -19.05 -27.84
C CYS A 187 -17.10 -19.51 -28.88
N GLY A 188 -17.25 -20.73 -29.39
CA GLY A 188 -16.32 -21.32 -30.35
C GLY A 188 -14.96 -21.72 -29.78
N THR A 189 -14.73 -21.60 -28.48
CA THR A 189 -13.47 -21.94 -27.82
C THR A 189 -13.23 -23.44 -27.83
N SER A 190 -12.01 -23.87 -28.13
CA SER A 190 -11.56 -25.27 -27.99
C SER A 190 -10.99 -25.50 -26.58
N LEU A 191 -11.70 -26.26 -25.76
CA LEU A 191 -11.29 -26.70 -24.42
C LEU A 191 -11.01 -28.21 -24.39
N THR A 192 -10.80 -28.82 -25.54
CA THR A 192 -10.54 -30.26 -25.65
C THR A 192 -9.34 -30.67 -24.79
N ARG A 193 -9.52 -31.66 -23.90
CA ARG A 193 -8.48 -32.13 -22.96
C ARG A 193 -8.00 -31.06 -21.96
N ALA A 194 -8.65 -29.91 -21.83
CA ALA A 194 -8.31 -28.93 -20.82
C ALA A 194 -8.64 -29.45 -19.39
N TYR A 195 -7.88 -29.01 -18.41
CA TYR A 195 -8.03 -29.39 -17.00
C TYR A 195 -8.84 -28.32 -16.27
N LEU A 196 -10.13 -28.59 -16.01
CA LEU A 196 -11.08 -27.63 -15.44
C LEU A 196 -11.40 -27.89 -13.97
N SER A 197 -10.60 -28.68 -13.27
CA SER A 197 -10.86 -29.01 -11.85
C SER A 197 -10.90 -27.75 -10.99
N GLY A 198 -12.03 -27.50 -10.33
CA GLY A 198 -12.21 -26.29 -9.50
C GLY A 198 -12.30 -24.97 -10.24
N ALA A 199 -12.34 -24.96 -11.59
CA ALA A 199 -12.59 -23.75 -12.37
C ALA A 199 -13.99 -23.18 -12.12
N LYS A 200 -14.11 -21.85 -12.07
CA LYS A 200 -15.39 -21.14 -11.90
C LYS A 200 -15.87 -20.64 -13.25
N LEU A 201 -17.07 -21.03 -13.62
CA LEU A 201 -17.69 -20.72 -14.92
C LEU A 201 -19.02 -19.96 -14.78
N ALA A 202 -19.34 -19.44 -13.60
CA ALA A 202 -20.60 -18.76 -13.34
C ALA A 202 -20.84 -17.60 -14.31
N GLY A 203 -21.92 -17.65 -15.09
CA GLY A 203 -22.25 -16.65 -16.11
C GLY A 203 -21.32 -16.61 -17.33
N ALA A 204 -20.39 -17.57 -17.47
CA ALA A 204 -19.60 -17.70 -18.69
C ALA A 204 -20.49 -18.13 -19.85
N SER A 205 -20.37 -17.44 -20.99
CA SER A 205 -21.18 -17.72 -22.18
C SER A 205 -20.46 -18.69 -23.13
N TYR A 206 -21.21 -19.67 -23.68
CA TYR A 206 -20.68 -20.60 -24.66
C TYR A 206 -21.73 -20.90 -25.75
N ASP A 207 -21.30 -21.43 -26.88
CA ASP A 207 -22.18 -21.83 -27.99
C ASP A 207 -21.97 -23.31 -28.40
N ARG A 208 -22.69 -23.75 -29.44
CA ARG A 208 -22.57 -25.12 -29.95
C ARG A 208 -21.20 -25.46 -30.56
N ARG A 209 -20.37 -24.47 -30.87
CA ARG A 209 -19.02 -24.65 -31.42
C ARG A 209 -17.98 -24.81 -30.31
N THR A 210 -18.34 -24.48 -29.07
CA THR A 210 -17.45 -24.65 -27.92
C THR A 210 -17.18 -26.12 -27.68
N ALA A 211 -15.92 -26.53 -27.75
CA ALA A 211 -15.51 -27.91 -27.57
C ALA A 211 -14.99 -28.14 -26.14
N TRP A 212 -15.80 -28.81 -25.34
CA TRP A 212 -15.48 -29.11 -23.93
C TRP A 212 -14.64 -30.38 -23.78
N PRO A 213 -13.92 -30.59 -22.64
CA PRO A 213 -13.28 -31.86 -22.34
C PRO A 213 -14.30 -33.01 -22.25
N GLU A 214 -13.83 -34.21 -22.53
CA GLU A 214 -14.68 -35.41 -22.40
C GLU A 214 -15.24 -35.58 -20.98
N GLY A 215 -16.55 -35.77 -20.87
CA GLY A 215 -17.25 -35.92 -19.58
C GLY A 215 -17.46 -34.63 -18.77
N PHE A 216 -17.15 -33.47 -19.34
CA PHE A 216 -17.46 -32.20 -18.66
C PHE A 216 -18.84 -31.68 -19.06
N GLU A 217 -19.68 -31.41 -18.04
CA GLU A 217 -21.03 -30.85 -18.24
C GLU A 217 -21.05 -29.36 -17.84
N PRO A 218 -21.01 -28.44 -18.85
CA PRO A 218 -20.89 -27.01 -18.58
C PRO A 218 -22.08 -26.42 -17.81
N GLN A 219 -23.26 -27.00 -17.94
CA GLN A 219 -24.49 -26.54 -17.25
C GLN A 219 -24.37 -26.67 -15.73
N ASP A 220 -23.69 -27.70 -15.24
CA ASP A 220 -23.51 -27.95 -13.81
C ASP A 220 -22.55 -26.96 -13.17
N SER A 221 -21.76 -26.25 -13.98
CA SER A 221 -20.78 -25.24 -13.54
C SER A 221 -21.29 -23.81 -13.55
N GLY A 222 -22.56 -23.60 -13.92
CA GLY A 222 -23.19 -22.27 -14.04
C GLY A 222 -22.84 -21.50 -15.30
N ALA A 223 -22.29 -22.17 -16.33
CA ALA A 223 -22.08 -21.57 -17.64
C ALA A 223 -23.42 -21.47 -18.40
N GLU A 224 -23.56 -20.39 -19.18
CA GLU A 224 -24.78 -20.07 -19.92
C GLU A 224 -24.63 -20.37 -21.41
N ARG A 225 -25.51 -21.25 -21.94
CA ARG A 225 -25.49 -21.56 -23.35
C ARG A 225 -26.20 -20.47 -24.13
N LEU A 226 -25.50 -19.84 -25.05
CA LEU A 226 -26.12 -18.93 -26.01
C LEU A 226 -26.84 -19.74 -27.12
N GLU A 227 -28.09 -19.49 -27.28
CA GLU A 227 -28.84 -20.00 -28.44
C GLU A 227 -28.51 -19.17 -29.68
N PRO A 228 -28.51 -19.74 -30.91
CA PRO A 228 -28.23 -19.04 -32.15
C PRO A 228 -29.31 -18.05 -32.54
#